data_cd346374b18733a71a102dfd52f06025
#
_entry.id   cd346374b18733a71a102dfd52f06025
#
_cell.length_a   1.000
_cell.length_b   1.000
_cell.length_c   1.000
_cell.angle_alpha   90.00
_cell.angle_beta   90.00
_cell.angle_gamma   90.00
#
_symmetry.space_group_name_H-M   'P 1'
#
loop_
_entity.id
_entity.type
_entity.pdbx_description
1 polymer ?
#
loop_
_entity_poly.entity_id
_entity_poly.type
_entity_poly.pdbx_seq_one_letter_code
_entity_poly.pdbx_strand_id
1 'polypeptide(L)'
;AGRTGEGEARELRWNFFRQAAKRCGVKELWLAQQADDQAETVLMQLLRGAGPDGLAGMAERSNQAGMVVVRPLLGLTREEVRRAAKEEGLSWREDRTNEDERGWRSRVRRKVLPYLAKSYGREVRVALCRAAEIFAGEREHWKKELGTIPVRPDVREWRKKTVAWQRRAVRGWLEQVAYRGANYAEIEGVRNLVGVGGTACWQLRGGWVKRSKNKLFWVREMGRIAKRAR
;
A
#
# COMPACT_ATOMS: atom_id res chain seq x y z
N ALA A 1 -6.11 -17.09 10.32
CA ALA A 1 -6.70 -15.84 10.78
C ALA A 1 -7.78 -15.45 9.80
N GLY A 2 -9.06 -15.44 10.25
CA GLY A 2 -10.23 -15.25 9.41
C GLY A 2 -10.16 -13.96 8.59
N ARG A 3 -10.46 -14.06 7.31
CA ARG A 3 -10.81 -12.91 6.47
C ARG A 3 -12.04 -12.26 7.13
N THR A 4 -11.87 -11.13 7.73
CA THR A 4 -12.99 -10.34 8.24
C THR A 4 -13.79 -9.86 7.03
N GLY A 5 -15.12 -9.86 7.10
CA GLY A 5 -16.01 -9.46 6.00
C GLY A 5 -15.74 -8.07 5.39
N GLU A 6 -14.89 -7.25 6.04
CA GLU A 6 -14.42 -5.95 5.54
C GLU A 6 -13.54 -6.08 4.28
N GLY A 7 -12.72 -7.13 4.19
CA GLY A 7 -11.90 -7.41 3.00
C GLY A 7 -12.74 -7.84 1.81
N GLU A 8 -13.73 -8.71 2.03
CA GLU A 8 -14.65 -9.17 0.99
C GLU A 8 -15.55 -8.04 0.51
N ALA A 9 -16.10 -7.25 1.41
CA ALA A 9 -16.91 -6.08 1.06
C ALA A 9 -16.13 -5.06 0.22
N ARG A 10 -14.83 -4.88 0.53
CA ARG A 10 -13.93 -4.05 -0.27
C ARG A 10 -13.73 -4.63 -1.68
N GLU A 11 -13.53 -5.93 -1.82
CA GLU A 11 -13.31 -6.61 -3.09
C GLU A 11 -14.56 -6.55 -3.98
N LEU A 12 -15.74 -6.79 -3.40
CA LEU A 12 -17.04 -6.64 -4.07
C LEU A 12 -17.26 -5.22 -4.58
N ARG A 13 -16.93 -4.20 -3.76
CA ARG A 13 -17.04 -2.79 -4.16
C ARG A 13 -16.13 -2.46 -5.35
N TRP A 14 -14.89 -2.95 -5.36
CA TRP A 14 -13.98 -2.75 -6.48
C TRP A 14 -14.44 -3.48 -7.74
N ASN A 15 -15.02 -4.66 -7.61
CA ASN A 15 -15.62 -5.39 -8.72
C ASN A 15 -16.80 -4.61 -9.33
N PHE A 16 -17.67 -4.07 -8.48
CA PHE A 16 -18.77 -3.22 -8.91
C PHE A 16 -18.27 -1.98 -9.67
N PHE A 17 -17.29 -1.25 -9.13
CA PHE A 17 -16.73 -0.07 -9.79
C PHE A 17 -16.13 -0.40 -11.16
N ARG A 18 -15.43 -1.52 -11.30
CA ARG A 18 -14.88 -1.97 -12.60
C ARG A 18 -15.98 -2.26 -13.62
N GLN A 19 -17.03 -2.93 -13.19
CA GLN A 19 -18.17 -3.24 -14.07
C GLN A 19 -18.91 -1.98 -14.48
N ALA A 20 -19.16 -1.06 -13.54
CA ALA A 20 -19.81 0.21 -13.83
C ALA A 20 -18.96 1.07 -14.79
N ALA A 21 -17.67 1.22 -14.51
CA ALA A 21 -16.75 1.95 -15.38
C ALA A 21 -16.71 1.38 -16.81
N LYS A 22 -16.68 0.04 -16.95
CA LYS A 22 -16.73 -0.62 -18.26
C LYS A 22 -18.03 -0.35 -18.99
N ARG A 23 -19.18 -0.40 -18.30
CA ARG A 23 -20.50 -0.11 -18.89
C ARG A 23 -20.63 1.32 -19.34
N CYS A 24 -20.11 2.27 -18.55
CA CYS A 24 -20.16 3.71 -18.86
C CYS A 24 -19.04 4.17 -19.81
N GLY A 25 -18.11 3.30 -20.22
CA GLY A 25 -16.98 3.68 -21.07
C GLY A 25 -15.96 4.62 -20.40
N VAL A 26 -15.98 4.74 -19.07
CA VAL A 26 -15.10 5.64 -18.32
C VAL A 26 -13.87 4.90 -17.74
N LYS A 27 -12.75 5.61 -17.64
CA LYS A 27 -11.49 5.09 -17.09
C LYS A 27 -11.11 5.73 -15.75
N GLU A 28 -11.90 6.69 -15.32
CA GLU A 28 -11.63 7.48 -14.11
C GLU A 28 -12.74 7.29 -13.09
N LEU A 29 -12.35 7.09 -11.83
CA LEU A 29 -13.25 6.93 -10.69
C LEU A 29 -12.91 7.98 -9.63
N TRP A 30 -13.88 8.81 -9.29
CA TRP A 30 -13.75 9.82 -8.25
C TRP A 30 -14.30 9.29 -6.92
N LEU A 31 -13.49 9.39 -5.87
CA LEU A 31 -13.86 8.95 -4.53
C LEU A 31 -13.79 10.12 -3.55
N ALA A 32 -14.84 10.32 -2.79
CA ALA A 32 -14.95 11.35 -1.76
C ALA A 32 -14.18 10.99 -0.46
N GLN A 33 -12.97 10.45 -0.59
CA GLN A 33 -12.09 10.19 0.55
C GLN A 33 -11.47 11.50 1.02
N GLN A 34 -11.41 11.69 2.34
CA GLN A 34 -11.06 12.93 3.02
C GLN A 34 -9.78 12.76 3.85
N ALA A 35 -9.30 13.85 4.45
CA ALA A 35 -8.14 13.83 5.36
C ALA A 35 -8.33 12.88 6.55
N ASP A 36 -9.55 12.77 7.08
CA ASP A 36 -9.89 11.78 8.12
C ASP A 36 -9.63 10.34 7.66
N ASP A 37 -10.02 10.00 6.41
CA ASP A 37 -9.75 8.69 5.82
C ASP A 37 -8.25 8.45 5.60
N GLN A 38 -7.50 9.50 5.29
CA GLN A 38 -6.05 9.45 5.17
C GLN A 38 -5.41 9.13 6.52
N ALA A 39 -5.78 9.85 7.58
CA ALA A 39 -5.27 9.62 8.93
C ALA A 39 -5.55 8.19 9.41
N GLU A 40 -6.78 7.69 9.20
CA GLU A 40 -7.14 6.30 9.49
C GLU A 40 -6.25 5.31 8.75
N THR A 41 -6.03 5.55 7.46
CA THR A 41 -5.22 4.70 6.59
C THR A 41 -3.77 4.66 7.07
N VAL A 42 -3.18 5.80 7.37
CA VAL A 42 -1.79 5.92 7.84
C VAL A 42 -1.61 5.21 9.18
N LEU A 43 -2.51 5.44 10.14
CA LEU A 43 -2.44 4.77 11.43
C LEU A 43 -2.58 3.24 11.29
N MET A 44 -3.53 2.79 10.47
CA MET A 44 -3.71 1.34 10.22
C MET A 44 -2.49 0.72 9.54
N GLN A 45 -1.82 1.44 8.65
CA GLN A 45 -0.59 0.97 8.00
C GLN A 45 0.58 0.92 9.00
N LEU A 46 0.72 1.93 9.86
CA LEU A 46 1.73 1.96 10.92
C LEU A 46 1.58 0.76 11.85
N LEU A 47 0.36 0.48 12.32
CA LEU A 47 0.06 -0.65 13.21
C LEU A 47 0.27 -2.02 12.55
N ARG A 48 0.29 -2.09 11.22
CA ARG A 48 0.65 -3.30 10.46
C ARG A 48 2.14 -3.42 10.20
N GLY A 49 2.96 -2.49 10.67
CA GLY A 49 4.41 -2.46 10.41
C GLY A 49 4.75 -2.07 8.98
N ALA A 50 3.91 -1.26 8.32
CA ALA A 50 4.21 -0.80 6.98
C ALA A 50 5.44 0.11 6.96
N GLY A 51 6.27 -0.04 5.94
CA GLY A 51 7.38 0.87 5.65
C GLY A 51 6.90 2.19 5.01
N PRO A 52 7.85 3.08 4.64
CA PRO A 52 7.53 4.43 4.14
C PRO A 52 6.52 4.47 2.99
N ASP A 53 6.56 3.50 2.07
CA ASP A 53 5.60 3.44 0.95
C ASP A 53 4.15 3.23 1.42
N GLY A 54 3.94 2.42 2.47
CA GLY A 54 2.63 2.25 3.07
C GLY A 54 2.21 3.46 3.91
N LEU A 55 3.17 4.10 4.61
CA LEU A 55 2.94 5.29 5.41
C LEU A 55 2.68 6.54 4.56
N ALA A 56 3.06 6.54 3.27
CA ALA A 56 2.63 7.55 2.31
C ALA A 56 1.11 7.58 2.09
N GLY A 57 0.38 6.61 2.63
CA GLY A 57 -1.07 6.56 2.58
C GLY A 57 -1.65 6.53 1.17
N MET A 58 -2.80 7.19 1.01
CA MET A 58 -3.47 7.33 -0.28
C MET A 58 -2.89 8.51 -1.04
N ALA A 59 -2.73 8.34 -2.36
CA ALA A 59 -2.41 9.45 -3.25
C ALA A 59 -3.71 10.10 -3.76
N GLU A 60 -3.66 11.40 -4.04
CA GLU A 60 -4.77 12.13 -4.67
C GLU A 60 -5.15 11.48 -6.00
N ARG A 61 -4.16 11.07 -6.79
CA ARG A 61 -4.35 10.34 -8.04
C ARG A 61 -3.54 9.04 -8.04
N SER A 62 -4.17 7.92 -8.37
CA SER A 62 -3.51 6.60 -8.36
C SER A 62 -4.16 5.64 -9.36
N ASN A 63 -3.40 4.65 -9.83
CA ASN A 63 -3.94 3.57 -10.67
C ASN A 63 -4.33 2.38 -9.78
N GLN A 64 -5.61 2.01 -9.76
CA GLN A 64 -6.13 0.86 -9.03
C GLN A 64 -7.09 0.06 -9.89
N ALA A 65 -6.92 -1.24 -9.93
CA ALA A 65 -7.80 -2.16 -10.65
C ALA A 65 -8.02 -1.80 -12.14
N GLY A 66 -7.01 -1.20 -12.80
CA GLY A 66 -7.09 -0.78 -14.20
C GLY A 66 -7.82 0.54 -14.45
N MET A 67 -8.16 1.27 -13.40
CA MET A 67 -8.79 2.59 -13.46
C MET A 67 -7.89 3.64 -12.81
N VAL A 68 -8.00 4.88 -13.26
CA VAL A 68 -7.45 6.05 -12.57
C VAL A 68 -8.42 6.41 -11.45
N VAL A 69 -7.94 6.40 -10.22
CA VAL A 69 -8.73 6.80 -9.04
C VAL A 69 -8.28 8.18 -8.61
N VAL A 70 -9.23 9.11 -8.51
CA VAL A 70 -9.02 10.50 -8.10
C VAL A 70 -9.72 10.74 -6.76
N ARG A 71 -9.06 11.44 -5.85
CA ARG A 71 -9.55 11.77 -4.49
C ARG A 71 -9.47 13.27 -4.28
N PRO A 72 -10.39 14.04 -4.85
CA PRO A 72 -10.29 15.51 -4.85
C PRO A 72 -10.44 16.11 -3.46
N LEU A 73 -11.03 15.38 -2.51
CA LEU A 73 -11.27 15.85 -1.15
C LEU A 73 -10.21 15.37 -0.14
N LEU A 74 -9.12 14.72 -0.60
CA LEU A 74 -8.16 14.07 0.29
C LEU A 74 -7.42 15.03 1.23
N GLY A 75 -7.28 16.30 0.83
CA GLY A 75 -6.69 17.37 1.64
C GLY A 75 -7.66 18.07 2.57
N LEU A 76 -8.97 17.78 2.49
CA LEU A 76 -10.01 18.42 3.28
C LEU A 76 -10.48 17.54 4.44
N THR A 77 -10.71 18.13 5.59
CA THR A 77 -11.33 17.46 6.74
C THR A 77 -12.82 17.24 6.49
N ARG A 78 -13.41 16.30 7.24
CA ARG A 78 -14.86 16.07 7.21
C ARG A 78 -15.65 17.34 7.56
N GLU A 79 -15.15 18.14 8.49
CA GLU A 79 -15.79 19.37 8.93
C GLU A 79 -15.78 20.43 7.82
N GLU A 80 -14.67 20.58 7.11
CA GLU A 80 -14.56 21.49 5.96
C GLU A 80 -15.51 21.10 4.83
N VAL A 81 -15.56 19.79 4.50
CA VAL A 81 -16.47 19.28 3.47
C VAL A 81 -17.93 19.50 3.86
N ARG A 82 -18.31 19.25 5.13
CA ARG A 82 -19.68 19.49 5.60
C ARG A 82 -20.03 20.97 5.61
N ARG A 83 -19.10 21.84 5.99
CA ARG A 83 -19.29 23.28 5.95
C ARG A 83 -19.55 23.76 4.53
N ALA A 84 -18.70 23.39 3.57
CA ALA A 84 -18.87 23.71 2.17
C ALA A 84 -20.21 23.20 1.61
N ALA A 85 -20.59 21.95 1.90
CA ALA A 85 -21.87 21.39 1.49
C ALA A 85 -23.07 22.18 2.05
N LYS A 86 -22.97 22.66 3.30
CA LYS A 86 -24.01 23.48 3.92
C LYS A 86 -24.10 24.87 3.28
N GLU A 87 -22.97 25.50 3.01
CA GLU A 87 -22.88 26.80 2.34
C GLU A 87 -23.48 26.75 0.92
N GLU A 88 -23.26 25.63 0.21
CA GLU A 88 -23.84 25.38 -1.12
C GLU A 88 -25.29 24.83 -1.08
N GLY A 89 -25.92 24.75 0.09
CA GLY A 89 -27.29 24.26 0.24
C GLY A 89 -27.49 22.77 -0.12
N LEU A 90 -26.43 21.98 -0.15
CA LEU A 90 -26.50 20.56 -0.48
C LEU A 90 -27.02 19.74 0.71
N SER A 91 -27.94 18.83 0.42
CA SER A 91 -28.42 17.85 1.39
C SER A 91 -27.62 16.56 1.27
N TRP A 92 -27.33 15.91 2.41
CA TRP A 92 -26.68 14.59 2.45
C TRP A 92 -27.38 13.64 3.39
N ARG A 93 -27.16 12.37 3.20
CA ARG A 93 -27.61 11.32 4.13
C ARG A 93 -26.45 10.82 4.96
N GLU A 94 -26.68 10.67 6.26
CA GLU A 94 -25.75 9.92 7.12
C GLU A 94 -25.99 8.41 6.91
N ASP A 95 -24.91 7.71 6.58
CA ASP A 95 -24.96 6.26 6.42
C ASP A 95 -24.94 5.60 7.81
N ARG A 96 -26.02 4.93 8.18
CA ARG A 96 -26.16 4.22 9.45
C ARG A 96 -25.12 3.10 9.64
N THR A 97 -24.58 2.55 8.55
CA THR A 97 -23.50 1.54 8.64
C THR A 97 -22.18 2.12 9.18
N ASN A 98 -22.03 3.45 9.19
CA ASN A 98 -20.92 4.11 9.88
C ASN A 98 -20.94 3.92 11.40
N GLU A 99 -22.05 3.46 11.98
CA GLU A 99 -22.21 3.17 13.40
C GLU A 99 -21.74 1.77 13.77
N ASP A 100 -21.52 0.88 12.80
CA ASP A 100 -21.05 -0.48 13.03
C ASP A 100 -19.58 -0.51 13.51
N GLU A 101 -19.37 -0.83 14.78
CA GLU A 101 -18.04 -0.93 15.41
C GLU A 101 -17.33 -2.26 15.17
N ARG A 102 -17.93 -3.23 14.46
CA ARG A 102 -17.33 -4.55 14.23
C ARG A 102 -16.07 -4.46 13.35
N GLY A 103 -16.00 -3.49 12.44
CA GLY A 103 -14.85 -3.27 11.59
C GLY A 103 -13.66 -2.63 12.33
N TRP A 104 -12.43 -3.06 12.00
CA TRP A 104 -11.22 -2.46 12.57
C TRP A 104 -11.09 -0.97 12.24
N ARG A 105 -11.44 -0.58 11.01
CA ARG A 105 -11.41 0.82 10.59
C ARG A 105 -12.39 1.68 11.37
N SER A 106 -13.58 1.18 11.62
CA SER A 106 -14.58 1.88 12.45
C SER A 106 -14.09 2.10 13.87
N ARG A 107 -13.44 1.09 14.48
CA ARG A 107 -12.82 1.22 15.81
C ARG A 107 -11.69 2.26 15.82
N VAL A 108 -10.85 2.30 14.79
CA VAL A 108 -9.79 3.32 14.66
C VAL A 108 -10.41 4.71 14.62
N ARG A 109 -11.43 4.93 13.81
CA ARG A 109 -12.13 6.23 13.67
C ARG A 109 -12.76 6.69 14.98
N ARG A 110 -13.50 5.79 15.65
CA ARG A 110 -14.40 6.17 16.76
C ARG A 110 -13.77 6.05 18.14
N LYS A 111 -12.74 5.22 18.31
CA LYS A 111 -12.13 4.97 19.61
C LYS A 111 -10.66 5.35 19.63
N VAL A 112 -9.85 4.83 18.71
CA VAL A 112 -8.38 4.96 18.78
C VAL A 112 -7.94 6.40 18.49
N LEU A 113 -8.36 6.99 17.38
CA LEU A 113 -7.99 8.37 17.03
C LEU A 113 -8.49 9.39 18.06
N PRO A 114 -9.76 9.34 18.53
CA PRO A 114 -10.22 10.23 19.60
C PRO A 114 -9.46 10.05 20.91
N TYR A 115 -9.18 8.81 21.29
CA TYR A 115 -8.39 8.52 22.50
C TYR A 115 -6.97 9.11 22.40
N LEU A 116 -6.29 8.91 21.27
CA LEU A 116 -4.98 9.48 21.04
C LEU A 116 -5.01 11.02 21.07
N ALA A 117 -5.99 11.65 20.42
CA ALA A 117 -6.13 13.10 20.42
C ALA A 117 -6.34 13.64 21.84
N LYS A 118 -7.20 13.00 22.63
CA LYS A 118 -7.46 13.37 24.04
C LYS A 118 -6.22 13.18 24.92
N SER A 119 -5.53 12.05 24.77
CA SER A 119 -4.37 11.71 25.61
C SER A 119 -3.12 12.51 25.26
N TYR A 120 -2.97 12.87 24.00
CA TYR A 120 -1.76 13.57 23.50
C TYR A 120 -1.93 15.10 23.48
N GLY A 121 -3.16 15.59 23.61
CA GLY A 121 -3.48 17.03 23.61
C GLY A 121 -3.16 17.74 22.29
N ARG A 122 -3.12 17.03 21.16
CA ARG A 122 -2.82 17.55 19.82
C ARG A 122 -3.71 16.92 18.77
N GLU A 123 -3.87 17.61 17.64
CA GLU A 123 -4.58 17.07 16.47
C GLU A 123 -3.80 15.95 15.78
N VAL A 124 -4.00 14.73 16.28
CA VAL A 124 -3.33 13.51 15.78
C VAL A 124 -3.63 13.25 14.31
N ARG A 125 -4.84 13.58 13.83
CA ARG A 125 -5.20 13.44 12.40
C ARG A 125 -4.31 14.29 11.51
N VAL A 126 -4.11 15.55 11.88
CA VAL A 126 -3.23 16.47 11.14
C VAL A 126 -1.78 15.97 11.12
N ALA A 127 -1.30 15.46 12.27
CA ALA A 127 0.05 14.89 12.34
C ALA A 127 0.22 13.67 11.43
N LEU A 128 -0.77 12.77 11.39
CA LEU A 128 -0.75 11.59 10.51
C LEU A 128 -0.83 11.97 9.02
N CYS A 129 -1.66 12.95 8.65
CA CYS A 129 -1.72 13.45 7.27
C CYS A 129 -0.39 14.08 6.84
N ARG A 130 0.23 14.89 7.71
CA ARG A 130 1.54 15.49 7.45
C ARG A 130 2.63 14.41 7.28
N ALA A 131 2.62 13.38 8.12
CA ALA A 131 3.53 12.26 7.96
C ALA A 131 3.33 11.55 6.60
N ALA A 132 2.08 11.35 6.18
CA ALA A 132 1.78 10.77 4.87
C ALA A 132 2.34 11.61 3.72
N GLU A 133 2.21 12.93 3.79
CA GLU A 133 2.74 13.87 2.79
C GLU A 133 4.27 13.79 2.69
N ILE A 134 4.96 13.77 3.83
CA ILE A 134 6.43 13.61 3.88
C ILE A 134 6.83 12.28 3.23
N PHE A 135 6.19 11.17 3.62
CA PHE A 135 6.49 9.86 3.05
C PHE A 135 6.09 9.74 1.56
N ALA A 136 5.10 10.51 1.10
CA ALA A 136 4.77 10.58 -0.31
C ALA A 136 5.90 11.24 -1.12
N GLY A 137 6.47 12.33 -0.62
CA GLY A 137 7.67 12.97 -1.19
C GLY A 137 8.87 12.05 -1.24
N GLU A 138 9.13 11.35 -0.13
CA GLU A 138 10.16 10.31 -0.03
C GLU A 138 9.96 9.20 -1.08
N ARG A 139 8.73 8.73 -1.24
CA ARG A 139 8.39 7.70 -2.24
C ARG A 139 8.69 8.15 -3.67
N GLU A 140 8.36 9.39 -4.02
CA GLU A 140 8.65 9.94 -5.34
C GLU A 140 10.16 10.14 -5.56
N HIS A 141 10.89 10.58 -4.55
CA HIS A 141 12.36 10.64 -4.59
C HIS A 141 12.96 9.26 -4.87
N TRP A 142 12.59 8.26 -4.09
CA TRP A 142 13.09 6.90 -4.25
C TRP A 142 12.73 6.26 -5.60
N LYS A 143 11.56 6.57 -6.14
CA LYS A 143 11.15 6.11 -7.46
C LYS A 143 12.07 6.65 -8.56
N LYS A 144 12.50 7.91 -8.44
CA LYS A 144 13.48 8.52 -9.35
C LYS A 144 14.87 7.90 -9.15
N GLU A 145 15.32 7.77 -7.90
CA GLU A 145 16.63 7.23 -7.52
C GLU A 145 16.81 5.76 -7.97
N LEU A 146 15.78 4.94 -7.84
CA LEU A 146 15.81 3.55 -8.29
C LEU A 146 15.80 3.42 -9.81
N GLY A 147 15.19 4.35 -10.52
CA GLY A 147 14.99 4.28 -11.95
C GLY A 147 14.24 3.01 -12.39
N THR A 148 14.54 2.55 -13.59
CA THR A 148 13.96 1.31 -14.12
C THR A 148 14.71 0.10 -13.61
N ILE A 149 14.03 -0.75 -12.85
CA ILE A 149 14.60 -2.01 -12.38
C ILE A 149 14.44 -3.07 -13.48
N PRO A 150 15.53 -3.74 -13.92
CA PRO A 150 15.43 -4.80 -14.93
C PRO A 150 14.62 -6.00 -14.40
N VAL A 151 13.93 -6.70 -15.30
CA VAL A 151 13.18 -7.95 -14.96
C VAL A 151 14.12 -9.02 -14.38
N ARG A 152 15.38 -9.01 -14.77
CA ARG A 152 16.44 -9.89 -14.25
C ARG A 152 17.61 -9.06 -13.72
N PRO A 153 17.48 -8.45 -12.53
CA PRO A 153 18.48 -7.54 -12.00
C PRO A 153 19.79 -8.26 -11.69
N ASP A 154 20.89 -7.58 -11.92
CA ASP A 154 22.24 -8.06 -11.56
C ASP A 154 22.52 -7.71 -10.09
N VAL A 155 22.65 -8.75 -9.26
CA VAL A 155 22.87 -8.56 -7.82
C VAL A 155 24.25 -7.99 -7.47
N ARG A 156 25.23 -8.00 -8.40
CA ARG A 156 26.55 -7.39 -8.16
C ARG A 156 26.42 -5.89 -7.98
N GLU A 157 25.58 -5.25 -8.79
CA GLU A 157 25.31 -3.81 -8.66
C GLU A 157 24.52 -3.49 -7.38
N TRP A 158 23.57 -4.36 -7.02
CA TRP A 158 22.80 -4.19 -5.78
C TRP A 158 23.64 -4.33 -4.52
N ARG A 159 24.67 -5.20 -4.52
CA ARG A 159 25.60 -5.35 -3.38
C ARG A 159 26.34 -4.08 -3.01
N LYS A 160 26.61 -3.22 -3.99
CA LYS A 160 27.33 -1.94 -3.78
C LYS A 160 26.43 -0.88 -3.13
N LYS A 161 25.12 -1.12 -3.07
CA LYS A 161 24.12 -0.19 -2.58
C LYS A 161 23.81 -0.41 -1.11
N THR A 162 23.30 0.65 -0.46
CA THR A 162 22.86 0.58 0.94
C THR A 162 21.72 -0.40 1.16
N VAL A 163 21.53 -0.89 2.38
CA VAL A 163 20.42 -1.77 2.75
C VAL A 163 19.06 -1.13 2.44
N ALA A 164 18.92 0.17 2.67
CA ALA A 164 17.70 0.91 2.36
C ALA A 164 17.38 0.88 0.86
N TRP A 165 18.40 1.10 0.02
CA TRP A 165 18.26 1.01 -1.43
C TRP A 165 17.87 -0.41 -1.87
N GLN A 166 18.57 -1.42 -1.35
CA GLN A 166 18.29 -2.84 -1.68
C GLN A 166 16.87 -3.24 -1.33
N ARG A 167 16.35 -2.84 -0.15
CA ARG A 167 14.96 -3.12 0.27
C ARG A 167 13.95 -2.53 -0.70
N ARG A 168 14.15 -1.31 -1.14
CA ARG A 168 13.28 -0.65 -2.10
C ARG A 168 13.37 -1.28 -3.48
N ALA A 169 14.58 -1.61 -3.93
CA ALA A 169 14.81 -2.29 -5.21
C ALA A 169 14.14 -3.67 -5.22
N VAL A 170 14.28 -4.45 -4.14
CA VAL A 170 13.59 -5.74 -4.01
C VAL A 170 12.08 -5.57 -4.07
N ARG A 171 11.50 -4.62 -3.33
CA ARG A 171 10.07 -4.34 -3.36
C ARG A 171 9.59 -3.99 -4.76
N GLY A 172 10.23 -3.01 -5.43
CA GLY A 172 9.86 -2.58 -6.77
C GLY A 172 10.01 -3.71 -7.81
N TRP A 173 11.04 -4.53 -7.68
CA TRP A 173 11.23 -5.69 -8.54
C TRP A 173 10.14 -6.75 -8.31
N LEU A 174 9.77 -7.04 -7.07
CA LEU A 174 8.69 -7.97 -6.75
C LEU A 174 7.34 -7.50 -7.31
N GLU A 175 7.04 -6.22 -7.22
CA GLU A 175 5.84 -5.63 -7.81
C GLU A 175 5.82 -5.75 -9.35
N GLN A 176 6.97 -5.59 -9.99
CA GLN A 176 7.13 -5.75 -11.43
C GLN A 176 6.90 -7.20 -11.90
N VAL A 177 7.31 -8.19 -11.12
CA VAL A 177 7.03 -9.60 -11.40
C VAL A 177 5.64 -10.05 -10.89
N ALA A 178 4.76 -9.09 -10.64
CA ALA A 178 3.38 -9.27 -10.19
C ALA A 178 3.22 -9.87 -8.76
N TYR A 179 4.26 -9.80 -7.92
CA TYR A 179 4.17 -10.16 -6.51
C TYR A 179 3.89 -8.92 -5.67
N ARG A 180 2.65 -8.74 -5.26
CA ARG A 180 2.20 -7.57 -4.52
C ARG A 180 2.06 -7.84 -3.02
N GLY A 181 2.31 -6.81 -2.21
CA GLY A 181 2.10 -6.87 -0.76
C GLY A 181 3.17 -7.68 -0.02
N ALA A 182 4.41 -7.70 -0.53
CA ALA A 182 5.53 -8.31 0.16
C ALA A 182 5.69 -7.71 1.57
N ASN A 183 5.74 -8.56 2.59
CA ASN A 183 6.00 -8.17 3.97
C ASN A 183 7.50 -8.01 4.22
N TYR A 184 7.85 -7.53 5.44
CA TYR A 184 9.24 -7.28 5.80
C TYR A 184 10.12 -8.53 5.68
N ALA A 185 9.67 -9.68 6.18
CA ALA A 185 10.44 -10.92 6.15
C ALA A 185 10.68 -11.43 4.71
N GLU A 186 9.68 -11.28 3.84
CA GLU A 186 9.79 -11.64 2.43
C GLU A 186 10.80 -10.73 1.70
N ILE A 187 10.78 -9.43 1.98
CA ILE A 187 11.76 -8.47 1.41
C ILE A 187 13.17 -8.80 1.90
N GLU A 188 13.36 -9.05 3.20
CA GLU A 188 14.66 -9.41 3.76
C GLU A 188 15.17 -10.74 3.23
N GLY A 189 14.30 -11.75 3.10
CA GLY A 189 14.66 -13.03 2.52
C GLY A 189 15.19 -12.92 1.09
N VAL A 190 14.50 -12.14 0.25
CA VAL A 190 14.98 -11.86 -1.13
C VAL A 190 16.23 -11.01 -1.11
N ARG A 191 16.32 -9.98 -0.25
CA ARG A 191 17.50 -9.13 -0.10
C ARG A 191 18.73 -9.94 0.29
N ASN A 192 18.59 -10.92 1.17
CA ASN A 192 19.69 -11.78 1.60
C ASN A 192 20.28 -12.59 0.43
N LEU A 193 19.48 -12.91 -0.60
CA LEU A 193 20.00 -13.53 -1.82
C LEU A 193 21.00 -12.64 -2.56
N VAL A 194 20.97 -11.34 -2.38
CA VAL A 194 21.94 -10.41 -2.97
C VAL A 194 23.34 -10.66 -2.38
N GLY A 195 23.43 -10.96 -1.10
CA GLY A 195 24.68 -11.12 -0.35
C GLY A 195 25.36 -12.48 -0.54
N VAL A 196 24.58 -13.58 -0.73
CA VAL A 196 25.13 -14.95 -0.80
C VAL A 196 25.88 -15.23 -2.10
N GLY A 197 26.74 -16.27 -2.09
CA GLY A 197 27.42 -16.78 -3.29
C GLY A 197 26.60 -17.87 -3.99
N GLY A 198 26.95 -18.19 -5.24
CA GLY A 198 26.40 -19.36 -5.95
C GLY A 198 24.91 -19.24 -6.32
N THR A 199 24.24 -20.38 -6.35
CA THR A 199 22.80 -20.50 -6.57
C THR A 199 22.09 -20.58 -5.23
N ALA A 200 21.10 -19.74 -5.01
CA ALA A 200 20.28 -19.72 -3.81
C ALA A 200 18.83 -19.37 -4.16
N CYS A 201 17.88 -19.73 -3.30
CA CYS A 201 16.49 -19.44 -3.52
C CYS A 201 15.77 -19.06 -2.22
N TRP A 202 14.69 -18.31 -2.35
CA TRP A 202 13.80 -17.91 -1.27
C TRP A 202 12.36 -18.15 -1.67
N GLN A 203 11.61 -18.84 -0.80
CA GLN A 203 10.21 -19.16 -1.06
C GLN A 203 9.32 -17.96 -0.71
N LEU A 204 8.42 -17.63 -1.62
CA LEU A 204 7.36 -16.67 -1.45
C LEU A 204 6.00 -17.32 -1.74
N ARG A 205 4.92 -16.66 -1.36
CA ARG A 205 3.57 -17.13 -1.68
C ARG A 205 3.38 -17.21 -3.20
N GLY A 206 3.13 -18.41 -3.71
CA GLY A 206 2.89 -18.67 -5.14
C GLY A 206 4.13 -18.74 -6.02
N GLY A 207 5.33 -18.89 -5.42
CA GLY A 207 6.56 -19.10 -6.21
C GLY A 207 7.84 -18.95 -5.41
N TRP A 208 8.92 -18.78 -6.13
CA TRP A 208 10.26 -18.70 -5.59
C TRP A 208 11.04 -17.57 -6.25
N VAL A 209 11.86 -16.90 -5.47
CA VAL A 209 12.93 -16.08 -6.01
C VAL A 209 14.20 -16.93 -6.04
N LYS A 210 14.74 -17.11 -7.24
CA LYS A 210 15.99 -17.85 -7.45
C LYS A 210 17.08 -16.86 -7.84
N ARG A 211 18.23 -16.96 -7.19
CA ARG A 211 19.47 -16.35 -7.66
C ARG A 211 20.29 -17.37 -8.42
N SER A 212 20.74 -17.03 -9.62
CA SER A 212 21.64 -17.83 -10.44
C SER A 212 22.49 -16.90 -11.33
N LYS A 213 23.79 -17.18 -11.48
CA LYS A 213 24.74 -16.39 -12.30
C LYS A 213 24.64 -14.88 -12.03
N ASN A 214 24.57 -14.49 -10.76
CA ASN A 214 24.42 -13.10 -10.28
C ASN A 214 23.12 -12.39 -10.69
N LYS A 215 22.09 -13.08 -11.13
CA LYS A 215 20.78 -12.50 -11.46
C LYS A 215 19.67 -13.07 -10.59
N LEU A 216 18.62 -12.28 -10.34
CA LEU A 216 17.40 -12.74 -9.70
C LEU A 216 16.36 -13.14 -10.75
N PHE A 217 15.60 -14.17 -10.44
CA PHE A 217 14.55 -14.73 -11.27
C PHE A 217 13.32 -15.01 -10.41
N TRP A 218 12.15 -14.66 -10.90
CA TRP A 218 10.89 -15.15 -10.36
C TRP A 218 10.51 -16.47 -11.03
N VAL A 219 10.21 -17.51 -10.24
CA VAL A 219 9.88 -18.85 -10.73
C VAL A 219 8.61 -19.30 -10.02
N ARG A 220 7.54 -19.60 -10.77
CA ARG A 220 6.27 -20.08 -10.18
C ARG A 220 6.36 -21.51 -9.68
N GLU A 221 7.07 -22.38 -10.40
CA GLU A 221 7.31 -23.78 -10.03
C GLU A 221 8.80 -24.07 -10.05
N MET A 222 9.30 -24.67 -8.99
CA MET A 222 10.67 -25.17 -8.95
C MET A 222 10.67 -26.57 -9.55
N GLY A 223 11.21 -26.74 -10.74
CA GLY A 223 11.55 -28.06 -11.30
C GLY A 223 12.44 -28.83 -10.33
N ARG A 224 12.58 -30.14 -10.53
CA ARG A 224 13.23 -31.15 -9.63
C ARG A 224 14.62 -30.79 -9.03
N ILE A 225 15.23 -29.70 -9.40
CA ILE A 225 16.60 -29.32 -8.98
C ILE A 225 16.68 -28.77 -7.54
N ALA A 226 15.58 -28.31 -6.95
CA ALA A 226 15.59 -27.65 -5.62
C ALA A 226 15.48 -28.56 -4.41
N LYS A 227 15.33 -29.89 -4.61
CA LYS A 227 15.26 -30.85 -3.48
C LYS A 227 16.64 -31.20 -2.88
N ARG A 228 17.74 -30.66 -3.37
CA ARG A 228 19.11 -30.98 -2.91
C ARG A 228 19.80 -29.90 -2.06
N ALA A 229 19.14 -28.81 -1.73
CA ALA A 229 19.68 -27.75 -0.87
C ALA A 229 18.75 -27.57 0.36
N ARG A 230 18.76 -28.57 1.24
CA ARG A 230 18.37 -28.45 2.65
C ARG A 230 19.57 -28.77 3.49
#